data_52b4133cc3faaa026435c9d8db57146d
#
_entry.id   52b4133cc3faaa026435c9d8db57146d
#
_cell.length_a   1.000
_cell.length_b   1.000
_cell.length_c   1.000
_cell.angle_alpha   90.00
_cell.angle_beta   90.00
_cell.angle_gamma   90.00
#
_symmetry.space_group_name_H-M   'P 1'
#
loop_
_entity.id
_entity.type
_entity.pdbx_description
1 polymer ?
#
loop_
_entity_poly.entity_id
_entity_poly.type
_entity_poly.pdbx_seq_one_letter_code
_entity_poly.pdbx_strand_id
1 'polypeptide(L)'
;IDEYAWHGNNADFSYQKVGTKKPNPWGLHDMHGNVSEWTLDAYLPTYEKHPANSPLMLSKKRYPRVTRGGSFEVSPENLRSAAREFSEQWWKTEDPQEPKSIWYHTDAQWIGFRIIRPLKVPTVEEMHLLWNTGPGDRF
;
A
#
# COMPACT_ATOMS: atom_id res chain seq x y z
N ILE A 1 12.88 11.94 11.35
CA ILE A 1 12.33 10.94 10.42
C ILE A 1 13.38 10.46 9.41
N ASP A 2 14.34 11.29 9.02
CA ASP A 2 15.35 11.04 7.98
C ASP A 2 16.17 9.77 8.19
N GLU A 3 16.42 9.38 9.43
CA GLU A 3 17.17 8.16 9.76
C GLU A 3 16.34 6.88 9.55
N TYR A 4 15.01 6.99 9.48
CA TYR A 4 14.06 5.87 9.49
C TYR A 4 13.28 5.73 8.18
N ALA A 5 13.19 6.78 7.37
CA ALA A 5 12.34 6.81 6.20
C ALA A 5 12.99 7.45 4.98
N TRP A 6 12.67 6.91 3.82
CA TRP A 6 12.89 7.52 2.52
C TRP A 6 11.64 8.30 2.11
N HIS A 7 11.78 9.60 1.84
CA HIS A 7 10.69 10.53 1.54
C HIS A 7 11.11 11.58 0.52
N GLY A 8 10.21 12.47 0.14
CA GLY A 8 10.42 13.43 -0.94
C GLY A 8 11.67 14.32 -0.82
N ASN A 9 12.18 14.51 0.40
CA ASN A 9 13.35 15.36 0.59
C ASN A 9 14.69 14.58 0.57
N ASN A 10 14.69 13.25 0.60
CA ASN A 10 15.92 12.47 0.76
C ASN A 10 16.00 11.21 -0.13
N ALA A 11 14.98 10.93 -0.94
CA ALA A 11 14.90 9.72 -1.74
C ALA A 11 15.31 9.90 -3.22
N ASP A 12 15.72 11.10 -3.60
CA ASP A 12 16.16 11.42 -4.98
C ASP A 12 15.09 11.02 -6.03
N PHE A 13 13.83 11.34 -5.74
CA PHE A 13 12.66 11.07 -6.60
C PHE A 13 12.50 9.61 -7.04
N SER A 14 13.04 8.66 -6.26
CA SER A 14 12.97 7.24 -6.60
C SER A 14 12.83 6.39 -5.34
N TYR A 15 12.19 5.22 -5.50
CA TYR A 15 12.23 4.21 -4.45
C TYR A 15 13.65 3.72 -4.22
N GLN A 16 13.96 3.37 -2.98
CA GLN A 16 15.28 2.98 -2.53
C GLN A 16 15.30 1.50 -2.14
N LYS A 17 16.50 0.94 -2.06
CA LYS A 17 16.69 -0.43 -1.57
C LYS A 17 16.10 -0.56 -0.17
N VAL A 18 15.27 -1.59 0.02
CA VAL A 18 14.63 -1.86 1.31
C VAL A 18 15.65 -2.17 2.41
N GLY A 19 15.33 -1.81 3.64
CA GLY A 19 16.14 -2.12 4.82
C GLY A 19 17.42 -1.29 4.96
N THR A 20 17.57 -0.19 4.23
CA THR A 20 18.77 0.66 4.33
C THR A 20 18.67 1.76 5.38
N LYS A 21 17.47 2.11 5.80
CA LYS A 21 17.22 3.01 6.94
C LYS A 21 17.11 2.22 8.24
N LYS A 22 17.17 2.92 9.39
CA LYS A 22 17.00 2.29 10.71
C LYS A 22 15.62 1.65 10.86
N PRO A 23 15.53 0.49 11.51
CA PRO A 23 14.26 -0.13 11.84
C PRO A 23 13.57 0.64 12.98
N ASN A 24 12.27 0.43 13.11
CA ASN A 24 11.52 0.84 14.27
C ASN A 24 11.88 -0.04 15.51
N PRO A 25 11.33 0.24 16.72
CA PRO A 25 11.63 -0.53 17.92
C PRO A 25 11.28 -2.04 17.84
N TRP A 26 10.45 -2.44 16.88
CA TRP A 26 10.10 -3.86 16.63
C TRP A 26 10.99 -4.51 15.55
N GLY A 27 12.01 -3.83 15.07
CA GLY A 27 12.91 -4.33 14.04
C GLY A 27 12.34 -4.27 12.62
N LEU A 28 11.24 -3.52 12.40
CA LEU A 28 10.61 -3.39 11.09
C LEU A 28 11.19 -2.18 10.35
N HIS A 29 11.67 -2.42 9.14
CA HIS A 29 12.18 -1.38 8.25
C HIS A 29 11.08 -0.83 7.34
N ASP A 30 11.26 0.39 6.86
CA ASP A 30 10.47 1.04 5.82
C ASP A 30 8.95 1.07 6.12
N MET A 31 8.60 1.18 7.41
CA MET A 31 7.20 1.32 7.84
C MET A 31 6.61 2.68 7.51
N HIS A 32 7.48 3.63 7.17
CA HIS A 32 7.16 4.97 6.69
C HIS A 32 8.07 5.29 5.51
N GLY A 33 7.49 5.84 4.45
CA GLY A 33 8.23 6.21 3.24
C GLY A 33 8.63 5.02 2.36
N ASN A 34 9.55 5.25 1.48
CA ASN A 34 9.97 4.37 0.40
C ASN A 34 8.82 4.12 -0.58
N VAL A 35 7.98 3.12 -0.36
CA VAL A 35 6.76 2.89 -1.15
C VAL A 35 5.53 2.76 -0.26
N SER A 36 4.42 3.34 -0.68
CA SER A 36 3.12 3.12 -0.02
C SER A 36 2.67 1.68 -0.19
N GLU A 37 2.22 1.05 0.89
CA GLU A 37 1.92 -0.38 0.90
C GLU A 37 0.40 -0.63 0.85
N TRP A 38 0.00 -1.54 -0.03
CA TRP A 38 -1.37 -2.01 -0.10
C TRP A 38 -1.84 -2.60 1.22
N THR A 39 -3.06 -2.28 1.61
CA THR A 39 -3.78 -2.96 2.69
C THR A 39 -4.99 -3.72 2.14
N LEU A 40 -5.60 -4.57 2.96
CA LEU A 40 -6.82 -5.30 2.59
C LEU A 40 -8.07 -4.43 2.71
N ASP A 41 -7.96 -3.24 3.32
CA ASP A 41 -9.10 -2.39 3.63
C ASP A 41 -9.65 -1.64 2.41
N ALA A 42 -10.97 -1.56 2.35
CA ALA A 42 -11.66 -0.54 1.59
C ALA A 42 -11.41 0.83 2.22
N TYR A 43 -11.26 1.85 1.39
CA TYR A 43 -11.18 3.22 1.89
C TYR A 43 -12.57 3.74 2.28
N LEU A 44 -12.68 4.20 3.51
CA LEU A 44 -13.79 5.00 4.02
C LEU A 44 -13.23 6.34 4.52
N PRO A 45 -13.87 7.47 4.24
CA PRO A 45 -13.39 8.79 4.70
C PRO A 45 -13.22 8.86 6.21
N THR A 46 -14.13 8.22 6.96
CA THR A 46 -14.09 8.13 8.42
C THR A 46 -14.18 6.68 8.88
N TYR A 47 -13.78 6.40 10.11
CA TYR A 47 -13.89 5.08 10.73
C TYR A 47 -15.26 4.77 11.34
N GLU A 48 -16.19 5.72 11.36
CA GLU A 48 -17.52 5.57 11.96
C GLU A 48 -18.32 4.39 11.40
N LYS A 49 -18.10 4.08 10.12
CA LYS A 49 -18.76 2.97 9.42
C LYS A 49 -17.98 1.65 9.49
N HIS A 50 -16.84 1.64 10.16
CA HIS A 50 -16.14 0.38 10.41
C HIS A 50 -16.92 -0.49 11.39
N PRO A 51 -17.06 -1.79 11.13
CA PRO A 51 -17.69 -2.69 12.08
C PRO A 51 -16.92 -2.68 13.41
N ALA A 52 -17.63 -2.47 14.53
CA ALA A 52 -16.99 -2.37 15.84
C ALA A 52 -16.17 -3.61 16.23
N ASN A 53 -16.56 -4.77 15.71
CA ASN A 53 -15.93 -6.06 16.01
C ASN A 53 -15.02 -6.60 14.89
N SER A 54 -14.80 -5.83 13.84
CA SER A 54 -13.92 -6.24 12.75
C SER A 54 -12.96 -5.12 12.41
N PRO A 55 -11.66 -5.33 12.59
CA PRO A 55 -10.66 -4.34 12.20
C PRO A 55 -10.50 -4.23 10.68
N LEU A 56 -11.14 -5.12 9.92
CA LEU A 56 -10.98 -5.25 8.48
C LEU A 56 -12.29 -4.96 7.75
N MET A 57 -12.25 -4.01 6.85
CA MET A 57 -13.33 -3.69 5.92
C MET A 57 -12.95 -4.15 4.51
N LEU A 58 -13.30 -5.36 4.16
CA LEU A 58 -12.99 -5.90 2.83
C LEU A 58 -13.70 -5.11 1.73
N SER A 59 -12.93 -4.69 0.72
CA SER A 59 -13.49 -3.98 -0.42
C SER A 59 -14.12 -4.94 -1.42
N LYS A 60 -15.39 -4.68 -1.74
CA LYS A 60 -16.10 -5.33 -2.85
C LYS A 60 -15.88 -4.62 -4.19
N LYS A 61 -15.27 -3.44 -4.16
CA LYS A 61 -14.98 -2.62 -5.33
C LYS A 61 -13.49 -2.63 -5.64
N ARG A 62 -13.14 -2.41 -6.90
CA ARG A 62 -11.74 -2.27 -7.32
C ARG A 62 -11.11 -1.02 -6.70
N TYR A 63 -11.85 0.06 -6.64
CA TYR A 63 -11.43 1.36 -6.08
C TYR A 63 -12.55 1.93 -5.20
N PRO A 64 -12.23 2.78 -4.18
CA PRO A 64 -10.90 3.03 -3.65
C PRO A 64 -10.48 1.96 -2.62
N ARG A 65 -9.18 1.66 -2.58
CA ARG A 65 -8.53 0.80 -1.57
C ARG A 65 -7.49 1.59 -0.81
N VAL A 66 -7.24 1.22 0.44
CA VAL A 66 -6.29 1.93 1.29
C VAL A 66 -4.86 1.50 1.00
N THR A 67 -3.96 2.49 0.94
CA THR A 67 -2.52 2.30 1.10
C THR A 67 -2.01 3.03 2.33
N ARG A 68 -0.90 2.57 2.86
CA ARG A 68 -0.31 3.03 4.12
C ARG A 68 1.19 3.27 3.98
N GLY A 69 1.75 4.00 4.95
CA GLY A 69 3.17 4.22 5.08
C GLY A 69 3.67 5.49 4.39
N GLY A 70 2.99 5.93 3.34
CA GLY A 70 3.48 6.97 2.45
C GLY A 70 4.67 6.48 1.61
N SER A 71 5.18 7.31 0.71
CA SER A 71 6.19 6.92 -0.27
C SER A 71 7.35 7.90 -0.33
N PHE A 72 8.28 7.61 -1.23
CA PHE A 72 9.41 8.49 -1.54
C PHE A 72 8.98 9.85 -2.13
N GLU A 73 7.72 9.99 -2.56
CA GLU A 73 7.19 11.25 -3.10
C GLU A 73 6.55 12.13 -2.02
N VAL A 74 6.23 11.54 -0.87
CA VAL A 74 5.50 12.22 0.20
C VAL A 74 6.44 13.04 1.05
N SER A 75 6.02 14.24 1.44
CA SER A 75 6.80 15.07 2.36
C SER A 75 6.81 14.50 3.78
N PRO A 76 7.91 14.69 4.54
CA PRO A 76 8.11 14.00 5.81
C PRO A 76 7.02 14.24 6.85
N GLU A 77 6.40 15.40 6.88
CA GLU A 77 5.29 15.73 7.80
C GLU A 77 4.03 14.90 7.55
N ASN A 78 3.90 14.29 6.38
CA ASN A 78 2.79 13.42 6.00
C ASN A 78 3.07 11.93 6.24
N LEU A 79 4.30 11.57 6.59
CA LEU A 79 4.68 10.20 6.95
C LEU A 79 4.25 9.86 8.38
N ARG A 80 2.95 9.79 8.61
CA ARG A 80 2.37 9.49 9.93
C ARG A 80 1.72 8.12 9.93
N SER A 81 1.83 7.41 11.06
CA SER A 81 1.20 6.07 11.21
C SER A 81 -0.30 6.06 10.92
N ALA A 82 -1.00 7.18 11.17
CA ALA A 82 -2.43 7.32 10.90
C ALA A 82 -2.74 7.75 9.46
N ALA A 83 -1.75 8.19 8.68
CA ALA A 83 -1.97 8.64 7.32
C ALA A 83 -2.48 7.49 6.45
N ARG A 84 -3.41 7.80 5.58
CA ARG A 84 -4.00 6.88 4.60
C ARG A 84 -4.06 7.57 3.26
N GLU A 85 -3.70 6.85 2.24
CA GLU A 85 -3.99 7.17 0.86
C GLU A 85 -5.04 6.20 0.32
N PHE A 86 -5.61 6.52 -0.80
CA PHE A 86 -6.60 5.63 -1.43
C PHE A 86 -6.36 5.57 -2.94
N SER A 87 -6.53 4.36 -3.46
CA SER A 87 -6.33 4.11 -4.89
C SER A 87 -7.42 4.71 -5.75
N GLU A 88 -7.01 5.18 -6.90
CA GLU A 88 -7.86 5.68 -7.97
C GLU A 88 -7.64 4.89 -9.27
N GLN A 89 -8.58 5.01 -10.19
CA GLN A 89 -8.50 4.28 -11.46
C GLN A 89 -7.25 4.64 -12.27
N TRP A 90 -6.84 5.91 -12.25
CA TRP A 90 -5.69 6.39 -13.00
C TRP A 90 -4.35 5.78 -12.55
N TRP A 91 -4.27 5.26 -11.32
CA TRP A 91 -3.09 4.53 -10.84
C TRP A 91 -2.75 3.31 -11.71
N LYS A 92 -3.71 2.84 -12.48
CA LYS A 92 -3.59 1.71 -13.40
C LYS A 92 -3.44 2.13 -14.86
N THR A 93 -3.29 3.43 -15.11
CA THR A 93 -3.04 3.93 -16.45
C THR A 93 -1.69 3.43 -16.92
N GLU A 94 -1.68 2.89 -18.09
CA GLU A 94 -0.51 2.30 -18.74
C GLU A 94 -0.06 3.22 -19.87
N ASP A 95 1.22 3.15 -20.23
CA ASP A 95 1.74 3.89 -21.37
C ASP A 95 0.92 3.55 -22.63
N PRO A 96 0.27 4.53 -23.27
CA PRO A 96 -0.52 4.31 -24.49
C PRO A 96 0.35 4.07 -25.73
N GLN A 97 1.68 4.17 -25.64
CA GLN A 97 2.58 4.05 -26.77
C GLN A 97 2.52 2.67 -27.42
N GLU A 98 2.47 2.65 -28.75
CA GLU A 98 2.55 1.44 -29.57
C GLU A 98 3.77 1.50 -30.54
N PRO A 99 4.62 0.48 -30.62
CA PRO A 99 4.63 -0.73 -29.78
C PRO A 99 4.98 -0.38 -28.32
N LYS A 100 4.38 -1.13 -27.38
CA LYS A 100 4.62 -0.90 -25.96
C LYS A 100 6.10 -1.05 -25.62
N SER A 101 6.60 -0.10 -24.85
CA SER A 101 7.97 -0.14 -24.34
C SER A 101 8.16 -1.36 -23.41
N ILE A 102 9.40 -1.86 -23.33
CA ILE A 102 9.78 -2.86 -22.31
C ILE A 102 9.67 -2.27 -20.89
N TRP A 103 9.57 -0.97 -20.77
CA TRP A 103 9.35 -0.19 -19.54
C TRP A 103 7.87 0.10 -19.28
N TYR A 104 7.03 -0.85 -19.68
CA TYR A 104 5.60 -0.78 -19.50
C TYR A 104 5.24 -0.84 -18.01
N HIS A 105 5.09 0.33 -17.42
CA HIS A 105 4.74 0.51 -16.03
C HIS A 105 3.44 1.26 -15.88
N THR A 106 2.76 1.03 -14.80
CA THR A 106 1.65 1.88 -14.36
C THR A 106 2.19 3.19 -13.81
N ASP A 107 1.36 4.25 -13.80
CA ASP A 107 1.77 5.54 -13.25
C ASP A 107 2.07 5.50 -11.75
N ALA A 108 1.50 4.56 -11.01
CA ALA A 108 1.66 4.41 -9.57
C ALA A 108 2.98 3.70 -9.17
N GLN A 109 4.11 4.29 -9.52
CA GLN A 109 5.44 3.72 -9.21
C GLN A 109 5.81 3.79 -7.73
N TRP A 110 5.10 4.59 -6.95
CA TRP A 110 5.30 4.73 -5.50
C TRP A 110 4.57 3.68 -4.66
N ILE A 111 3.92 2.67 -5.30
CA ILE A 111 3.12 1.65 -4.64
C ILE A 111 3.87 0.33 -4.56
N GLY A 112 3.79 -0.29 -3.40
CA GLY A 112 4.36 -1.60 -3.12
C GLY A 112 3.44 -2.45 -2.25
N PHE A 113 4.01 -3.46 -1.64
CA PHE A 113 3.30 -4.33 -0.71
C PHE A 113 4.26 -4.92 0.33
N ARG A 114 3.70 -5.34 1.46
CA ARG A 114 4.41 -6.06 2.51
C ARG A 114 3.76 -7.42 2.73
N ILE A 115 4.58 -8.46 2.76
CA ILE A 115 4.11 -9.80 3.11
C ILE A 115 3.96 -9.89 4.63
N ILE A 116 2.82 -10.35 5.09
CA ILE A 116 2.57 -10.66 6.49
C ILE A 116 2.43 -12.16 6.69
N ARG A 117 2.91 -12.65 7.82
CA ARG A 117 2.70 -14.03 8.27
C ARG A 117 1.80 -14.02 9.48
N PRO A 118 0.57 -14.56 9.39
CA PRO A 118 -0.31 -14.67 10.56
C PRO A 118 0.33 -15.51 11.67
N LEU A 119 0.14 -15.13 12.93
CA LEU A 119 0.61 -15.91 14.07
C LEU A 119 -0.07 -17.28 14.11
N LYS A 120 -1.37 -17.31 13.80
CA LYS A 120 -2.14 -18.55 13.62
C LYS A 120 -2.46 -18.67 12.13
N VAL A 121 -2.11 -19.84 11.56
CA VAL A 121 -2.45 -20.12 10.14
C VAL A 121 -3.97 -20.16 10.00
N PRO A 122 -4.57 -19.36 9.11
CA PRO A 122 -6.01 -19.39 8.87
C PRO A 122 -6.45 -20.75 8.31
N THR A 123 -7.72 -21.10 8.51
CA THR A 123 -8.33 -22.25 7.82
C THR A 123 -8.43 -21.99 6.32
N VAL A 124 -8.68 -23.04 5.54
CA VAL A 124 -8.85 -22.90 4.09
C VAL A 124 -10.00 -21.97 3.76
N GLU A 125 -11.09 -22.04 4.52
CA GLU A 125 -12.28 -21.19 4.37
C GLU A 125 -11.95 -19.72 4.68
N GLU A 126 -11.21 -19.46 5.76
CA GLU A 126 -10.75 -18.12 6.12
C GLU A 126 -9.78 -17.57 5.06
N MET A 127 -8.88 -18.40 4.50
CA MET A 127 -7.99 -17.99 3.42
C MET A 127 -8.79 -17.63 2.16
N HIS A 128 -9.79 -18.44 1.78
CA HIS A 128 -10.66 -18.12 0.66
C HIS A 128 -11.40 -16.80 0.86
N LEU A 129 -11.90 -16.56 2.07
CA LEU A 129 -12.57 -15.32 2.40
C LEU A 129 -11.63 -14.10 2.29
N LEU A 130 -10.38 -14.23 2.73
CA LEU A 130 -9.42 -13.14 2.72
C LEU A 130 -8.81 -12.89 1.34
N TRP A 131 -8.56 -13.94 0.54
CA TRP A 131 -7.80 -13.81 -0.71
C TRP A 131 -8.67 -13.70 -1.96
N ASN A 132 -9.91 -14.18 -1.90
CA ASN A 132 -10.82 -14.19 -3.06
C ASN A 132 -11.93 -13.15 -2.98
N THR A 133 -11.85 -12.20 -2.06
CA THR A 133 -12.86 -11.14 -1.90
C THR A 133 -12.64 -9.93 -2.81
N GLY A 134 -11.76 -10.05 -3.77
CA GLY A 134 -11.61 -9.04 -4.82
C GLY A 134 -12.88 -8.88 -5.65
N PRO A 135 -13.03 -7.79 -6.39
CA PRO A 135 -14.09 -7.68 -7.37
C PRO A 135 -14.00 -8.87 -8.33
N GLY A 136 -15.12 -9.57 -8.53
CA GLY A 136 -15.20 -10.80 -9.31
C GLY A 136 -15.01 -10.64 -10.82
N ASP A 137 -14.52 -9.51 -11.26
CA ASP A 137 -14.20 -9.23 -12.66
C ASP A 137 -12.90 -9.95 -12.99
N ARG A 138 -13.05 -11.06 -13.64
CA ARG A 138 -11.96 -11.75 -14.32
C ARG A 138 -11.38 -10.80 -15.37
N PHE A 139 -10.08 -10.79 -15.47
CA PHE A 139 -9.28 -10.08 -16.47
C PHE A 139 -9.76 -10.37 -17.89
#